data_fc61da9898e5e563fdecec57f9bbeb0f
#
_entry.id   fc61da9898e5e563fdecec57f9bbeb0f
#
_cell.length_a   1.000
_cell.length_b   1.000
_cell.length_c   1.000
_cell.angle_alpha   90.00
_cell.angle_beta   90.00
_cell.angle_gamma   90.00
#
_symmetry.space_group_name_H-M   'P 1'
#
loop_
_entity.id
_entity.type
_entity.pdbx_description
1 polymer ?
#
loop_
_entity_poly.entity_id
_entity_poly.type
_entity_poly.pdbx_seq_one_letter_code
_entity_poly.pdbx_strand_id
1 'polypeptide(L)'
;MEKLKILLAKGRIYESVYKVLDDVGISIHLPERTYFPSTNQKDLAFQVVKPQIVSTLIANNRADVGFSGKDWVFENNTENDVVEIIDLGFDPVRIVAAVPDSVDFNALIKDRVTIATEYCNLSTKWLKANSIDGTIFRTWGTSEGFVQDSDDALAQILIDNTSTGSSLHANKLKIVDTLMESSTRMYASKEAMANPEKNKKIMELKMLFQAVLNARNRVMLEMNVAKDKFDALVNGLPSMRS
;
A
#
# COMPACT_ATOMS: atom_id res chain seq x y z
N MET A 1 10.08 -28.98 -8.65
CA MET A 1 9.94 -27.95 -7.60
C MET A 1 8.62 -27.22 -7.79
N GLU A 2 7.87 -27.04 -6.73
CA GLU A 2 6.66 -26.23 -6.74
C GLU A 2 7.04 -24.76 -6.89
N LYS A 3 6.32 -24.04 -7.78
CA LYS A 3 6.58 -22.60 -8.00
C LYS A 3 6.03 -21.79 -6.85
N LEU A 4 6.76 -20.75 -6.45
CA LEU A 4 6.24 -19.73 -5.54
C LEU A 4 5.20 -18.87 -6.26
N LYS A 5 3.96 -18.86 -5.77
CA LYS A 5 2.84 -18.11 -6.35
C LYS A 5 2.81 -16.70 -5.78
N ILE A 6 2.95 -15.70 -6.65
CA ILE A 6 3.06 -14.28 -6.25
C ILE A 6 1.92 -13.48 -6.87
N LEU A 7 1.18 -12.75 -6.04
CA LEU A 7 0.13 -11.83 -6.46
C LEU A 7 0.68 -10.42 -6.64
N LEU A 8 0.35 -9.81 -7.77
CA LEU A 8 0.63 -8.42 -8.09
C LEU A 8 -0.69 -7.64 -8.09
N ALA A 9 -0.79 -6.59 -7.28
CA ALA A 9 -1.94 -5.73 -7.25
C ALA A 9 -1.98 -4.82 -8.48
N LYS A 10 -3.10 -4.81 -9.23
CA LYS A 10 -3.28 -3.95 -10.42
C LYS A 10 -3.23 -2.46 -10.04
N GLY A 11 -2.75 -1.62 -10.94
CA GLY A 11 -2.70 -0.16 -10.78
C GLY A 11 -1.32 0.32 -10.32
N ARG A 12 -1.25 1.39 -9.52
CA ARG A 12 0.02 2.01 -9.10
C ARG A 12 0.96 1.03 -8.39
N ILE A 13 0.42 0.18 -7.53
CA ILE A 13 1.21 -0.86 -6.84
C ILE A 13 1.91 -1.78 -7.84
N TYR A 14 1.23 -2.17 -8.94
CA TYR A 14 1.85 -2.96 -10.00
C TYR A 14 3.08 -2.28 -10.59
N GLU A 15 2.96 -1.00 -10.93
CA GLU A 15 4.05 -0.23 -11.55
C GLU A 15 5.26 -0.08 -10.62
N SER A 16 5.00 0.20 -9.33
CA SER A 16 6.05 0.36 -8.33
C SER A 16 6.78 -0.95 -8.04
N VAL A 17 6.03 -2.05 -7.91
CA VAL A 17 6.58 -3.40 -7.67
C VAL A 17 7.29 -3.93 -8.92
N TYR A 18 6.76 -3.68 -10.13
CA TYR A 18 7.40 -4.06 -11.40
C TYR A 18 8.83 -3.51 -11.48
N LYS A 19 9.00 -2.21 -11.17
CA LYS A 19 10.32 -1.56 -11.20
C LYS A 19 11.32 -2.22 -10.24
N VAL A 20 10.87 -2.62 -9.06
CA VAL A 20 11.76 -3.30 -8.08
C VAL A 20 12.10 -4.71 -8.54
N LEU A 21 11.14 -5.44 -9.10
CA LEU A 21 11.39 -6.76 -9.67
C LEU A 21 12.42 -6.67 -10.80
N ASP A 22 12.30 -5.68 -11.68
CA ASP A 22 13.25 -5.45 -12.77
C ASP A 22 14.64 -5.07 -12.24
N ASP A 23 14.72 -4.17 -11.24
CA ASP A 23 15.98 -3.77 -10.57
C ASP A 23 16.72 -4.97 -9.94
N VAL A 24 16.02 -6.01 -9.50
CA VAL A 24 16.62 -7.24 -8.97
C VAL A 24 16.81 -8.35 -10.03
N GLY A 25 16.60 -8.03 -11.32
CA GLY A 25 16.79 -8.94 -12.44
C GLY A 25 15.64 -9.96 -12.62
N ILE A 26 14.48 -9.72 -12.01
CA ILE A 26 13.27 -10.52 -12.22
C ILE A 26 12.41 -9.83 -13.26
N SER A 27 12.59 -10.19 -14.52
CA SER A 27 11.79 -9.66 -15.62
C SER A 27 10.43 -10.35 -15.67
N ILE A 28 9.36 -9.56 -15.78
CA ILE A 28 8.00 -10.03 -16.00
C ILE A 28 7.43 -9.37 -17.26
N HIS A 29 6.70 -10.15 -18.04
CA HIS A 29 6.00 -9.66 -19.22
C HIS A 29 4.52 -10.00 -19.11
N LEU A 30 3.67 -8.97 -19.11
CA LEU A 30 2.21 -9.09 -19.03
C LEU A 30 1.61 -8.77 -20.42
N PRO A 31 1.24 -9.76 -21.24
CA PRO A 31 0.52 -9.52 -22.48
C PRO A 31 -0.85 -8.89 -22.24
N GLU A 32 -1.38 -8.19 -23.26
CA GLU A 32 -2.73 -7.66 -23.21
C GLU A 32 -3.77 -8.76 -22.91
N ARG A 33 -4.78 -8.42 -22.11
CA ARG A 33 -5.93 -9.27 -21.77
C ARG A 33 -5.60 -10.56 -20.99
N THR A 34 -4.40 -10.71 -20.46
CA THR A 34 -4.07 -11.78 -19.51
C THR A 34 -3.81 -11.24 -18.11
N TYR A 35 -3.96 -12.09 -17.10
CA TYR A 35 -3.65 -11.79 -15.71
C TYR A 35 -2.48 -12.65 -15.20
N PHE A 36 -1.82 -13.38 -16.09
CA PHE A 36 -0.72 -14.30 -15.77
C PHE A 36 0.54 -13.87 -16.53
N PRO A 37 1.37 -12.99 -15.92
CA PRO A 37 2.64 -12.59 -16.52
C PRO A 37 3.58 -13.77 -16.69
N SER A 38 4.32 -13.80 -17.80
CA SER A 38 5.48 -14.66 -17.93
C SER A 38 6.68 -14.01 -17.23
N THR A 39 7.68 -14.85 -16.85
CA THR A 39 8.89 -14.41 -16.15
C THR A 39 10.09 -15.21 -16.62
N ASN A 40 11.28 -14.61 -16.47
CA ASN A 40 12.56 -15.28 -16.67
C ASN A 40 12.93 -16.25 -15.52
N GLN A 41 12.16 -16.28 -14.43
CA GLN A 41 12.40 -17.17 -13.28
C GLN A 41 11.52 -18.42 -13.35
N LYS A 42 12.14 -19.60 -13.42
CA LYS A 42 11.42 -20.88 -13.60
C LYS A 42 10.62 -21.31 -12.37
N ASP A 43 11.01 -20.84 -11.21
CA ASP A 43 10.48 -21.19 -9.90
C ASP A 43 9.48 -20.18 -9.33
N LEU A 44 9.18 -19.10 -10.08
CA LEU A 44 8.17 -18.12 -9.73
C LEU A 44 6.96 -18.22 -10.68
N ALA A 45 5.79 -17.90 -10.15
CA ALA A 45 4.56 -17.75 -10.92
C ALA A 45 3.82 -16.52 -10.46
N PHE A 46 3.48 -15.62 -11.39
CA PHE A 46 2.82 -14.35 -11.09
C PHE A 46 1.36 -14.36 -11.54
N GLN A 47 0.52 -13.70 -10.76
CA GLN A 47 -0.86 -13.41 -11.14
C GLN A 47 -1.21 -11.97 -10.75
N VAL A 48 -1.86 -11.24 -11.68
CA VAL A 48 -2.35 -9.88 -11.43
C VAL A 48 -3.80 -9.95 -10.96
N VAL A 49 -4.08 -9.29 -9.83
CA VAL A 49 -5.43 -9.22 -9.24
C VAL A 49 -5.74 -7.79 -8.79
N LYS A 50 -6.99 -7.52 -8.42
CA LYS A 50 -7.35 -6.23 -7.79
C LYS A 50 -6.69 -6.11 -6.41
N PRO A 51 -6.24 -4.90 -5.98
CA PRO A 51 -5.61 -4.69 -4.68
C PRO A 51 -6.46 -5.20 -3.50
N GLN A 52 -7.76 -4.99 -3.58
CA GLN A 52 -8.74 -5.32 -2.53
C GLN A 52 -8.76 -6.80 -2.11
N ILE A 53 -8.34 -7.72 -3.01
CA ILE A 53 -8.46 -9.18 -2.74
C ILE A 53 -7.12 -9.83 -2.36
N VAL A 54 -5.98 -9.13 -2.52
CA VAL A 54 -4.65 -9.71 -2.35
C VAL A 54 -4.46 -10.35 -0.98
N SER A 55 -4.72 -9.59 0.10
CA SER A 55 -4.53 -10.08 1.48
C SER A 55 -5.45 -11.26 1.81
N THR A 56 -6.69 -11.25 1.32
CA THR A 56 -7.64 -12.36 1.50
C THR A 56 -7.16 -13.64 0.80
N LEU A 57 -6.61 -13.53 -0.42
CA LEU A 57 -6.08 -14.70 -1.13
C LEU A 57 -4.86 -15.30 -0.42
N ILE A 58 -3.97 -14.46 0.13
CA ILE A 58 -2.80 -14.91 0.90
C ILE A 58 -3.26 -15.57 2.20
N ALA A 59 -4.16 -14.93 2.95
CA ALA A 59 -4.70 -15.45 4.22
C ALA A 59 -5.36 -16.83 4.06
N ASN A 60 -5.98 -17.07 2.90
CA ASN A 60 -6.62 -18.34 2.56
C ASN A 60 -5.69 -19.34 1.81
N ASN A 61 -4.38 -19.11 1.80
CA ASN A 61 -3.37 -19.97 1.16
C ASN A 61 -3.63 -20.23 -0.35
N ARG A 62 -4.27 -19.27 -1.05
CA ARG A 62 -4.48 -19.33 -2.50
C ARG A 62 -3.26 -18.82 -3.28
N ALA A 63 -2.42 -18.05 -2.60
CA ALA A 63 -1.10 -17.62 -3.06
C ALA A 63 -0.13 -17.64 -1.89
N ASP A 64 1.15 -17.74 -2.21
CA ASP A 64 2.23 -17.81 -1.22
C ASP A 64 2.64 -16.40 -0.76
N VAL A 65 2.70 -15.46 -1.71
CA VAL A 65 3.16 -14.08 -1.51
C VAL A 65 2.25 -13.12 -2.29
N GLY A 66 2.17 -11.89 -1.84
CA GLY A 66 1.53 -10.81 -2.60
C GLY A 66 1.95 -9.43 -2.13
N PHE A 67 1.77 -8.47 -3.02
CA PHE A 67 2.02 -7.07 -2.76
C PHE A 67 0.69 -6.35 -2.60
N SER A 68 0.51 -5.70 -1.44
CA SER A 68 -0.73 -5.01 -1.09
C SER A 68 -0.43 -3.77 -0.26
N GLY A 69 -1.35 -2.80 -0.29
CA GLY A 69 -1.37 -1.74 0.71
C GLY A 69 -1.70 -2.30 2.09
N LYS A 70 -1.11 -1.74 3.13
CA LYS A 70 -1.43 -2.06 4.53
C LYS A 70 -2.92 -1.86 4.82
N ASP A 71 -3.52 -0.85 4.23
CA ASP A 71 -4.94 -0.52 4.33
C ASP A 71 -5.86 -1.70 3.98
N TRP A 72 -5.58 -2.42 2.89
CA TRP A 72 -6.37 -3.58 2.48
C TRP A 72 -6.20 -4.79 3.39
N VAL A 73 -5.05 -4.93 4.07
CA VAL A 73 -4.87 -5.98 5.09
C VAL A 73 -5.79 -5.71 6.29
N PHE A 74 -5.86 -4.45 6.74
CA PHE A 74 -6.71 -4.03 7.85
C PHE A 74 -8.19 -3.95 7.47
N GLU A 75 -8.52 -3.51 6.23
CA GLU A 75 -9.90 -3.53 5.73
C GLU A 75 -10.45 -4.96 5.65
N ASN A 76 -9.64 -5.92 5.22
CA ASN A 76 -10.06 -7.31 5.12
C ASN A 76 -9.97 -8.09 6.45
N ASN A 77 -9.54 -7.45 7.55
CA ASN A 77 -9.29 -8.07 8.85
C ASN A 77 -8.36 -9.30 8.77
N THR A 78 -7.33 -9.22 7.92
CA THR A 78 -6.36 -10.30 7.68
C THR A 78 -5.01 -10.06 8.34
N GLU A 79 -4.87 -9.04 9.17
CA GLU A 79 -3.63 -8.65 9.84
C GLU A 79 -3.02 -9.77 10.69
N ASN A 80 -3.86 -10.65 11.24
CA ASN A 80 -3.42 -11.81 12.02
C ASN A 80 -3.24 -13.08 11.18
N ASP A 81 -3.60 -13.10 9.89
CA ASP A 81 -3.61 -14.28 9.02
C ASP A 81 -2.52 -14.26 7.95
N VAL A 82 -1.89 -13.10 7.75
CA VAL A 82 -0.75 -12.92 6.85
C VAL A 82 0.50 -12.54 7.63
N VAL A 83 1.67 -12.77 7.04
CA VAL A 83 2.96 -12.38 7.59
C VAL A 83 3.52 -11.22 6.76
N GLU A 84 3.74 -10.06 7.39
CA GLU A 84 4.42 -8.95 6.73
C GLU A 84 5.91 -9.28 6.58
N ILE A 85 6.41 -9.28 5.35
CA ILE A 85 7.79 -9.61 5.03
C ILE A 85 8.67 -8.36 4.97
N ILE A 86 8.19 -7.32 4.27
CA ILE A 86 8.91 -6.04 4.14
C ILE A 86 7.94 -4.93 3.77
N ASP A 87 8.12 -3.75 4.36
CA ASP A 87 7.52 -2.50 3.89
C ASP A 87 8.40 -1.94 2.77
N LEU A 88 7.84 -1.79 1.58
CA LEU A 88 8.54 -1.20 0.43
C LEU A 88 8.52 0.34 0.46
N GLY A 89 7.62 0.92 1.27
CA GLY A 89 7.46 2.38 1.38
C GLY A 89 6.89 3.05 0.12
N PHE A 90 6.40 2.26 -0.86
CA PHE A 90 5.86 2.81 -2.10
C PHE A 90 4.39 3.20 -1.97
N ASP A 91 3.97 4.10 -2.85
CA ASP A 91 2.59 4.55 -2.98
C ASP A 91 1.96 4.91 -1.62
N PRO A 92 2.63 5.77 -0.80
CA PRO A 92 2.12 6.11 0.52
C PRO A 92 0.79 6.85 0.40
N VAL A 93 -0.18 6.41 1.19
CA VAL A 93 -1.50 7.02 1.29
C VAL A 93 -1.96 7.08 2.74
N ARG A 94 -2.91 7.97 3.02
CA ARG A 94 -3.67 8.02 4.27
C ARG A 94 -5.11 7.62 3.99
N ILE A 95 -5.70 6.83 4.84
CA ILE A 95 -7.14 6.62 4.86
C ILE A 95 -7.72 7.71 5.75
N VAL A 96 -8.56 8.56 5.19
CA VAL A 96 -9.05 9.77 5.84
C VAL A 96 -10.57 9.82 5.86
N ALA A 97 -11.12 10.47 6.89
CA ALA A 97 -12.49 10.93 6.90
C ALA A 97 -12.54 12.39 6.41
N ALA A 98 -13.42 12.67 5.45
CA ALA A 98 -13.58 13.99 4.88
C ALA A 98 -15.07 14.37 4.79
N VAL A 99 -15.35 15.66 4.91
CA VAL A 99 -16.69 16.27 4.81
C VAL A 99 -16.62 17.48 3.88
N PRO A 100 -17.75 18.00 3.38
CA PRO A 100 -17.75 19.25 2.62
C PRO A 100 -17.11 20.41 3.42
N ASP A 101 -16.37 21.29 2.73
CA ASP A 101 -15.62 22.40 3.35
C ASP A 101 -16.48 23.28 4.25
N SER A 102 -17.75 23.48 3.88
CA SER A 102 -18.74 24.32 4.59
C SER A 102 -19.32 23.66 5.85
N VAL A 103 -19.23 22.33 5.98
CA VAL A 103 -19.89 21.59 7.07
C VAL A 103 -19.07 21.66 8.36
N ASP A 104 -19.73 21.97 9.48
CA ASP A 104 -19.14 21.80 10.81
C ASP A 104 -19.23 20.32 11.22
N PHE A 105 -18.10 19.64 11.23
CA PHE A 105 -17.99 18.23 11.57
C PHE A 105 -18.51 17.92 12.98
N ASN A 106 -18.20 18.76 13.97
CA ASN A 106 -18.65 18.55 15.35
C ASN A 106 -20.16 18.70 15.53
N ALA A 107 -20.80 19.51 14.68
CA ALA A 107 -22.25 19.60 14.64
C ALA A 107 -22.85 18.38 13.91
N LEU A 108 -22.26 17.98 12.77
CA LEU A 108 -22.71 16.88 11.94
C LEU A 108 -22.81 15.55 12.70
N ILE A 109 -21.77 15.21 13.49
CA ILE A 109 -21.68 13.92 14.20
C ILE A 109 -22.60 13.80 15.43
N LYS A 110 -23.35 14.86 15.78
CA LYS A 110 -24.38 14.76 16.84
C LYS A 110 -25.63 14.01 16.37
N ASP A 111 -25.84 14.01 15.07
CA ASP A 111 -26.90 13.28 14.40
C ASP A 111 -26.37 12.02 13.75
N ARG A 112 -27.28 11.15 13.30
CA ARG A 112 -26.92 9.96 12.56
C ARG A 112 -26.39 10.31 11.17
N VAL A 113 -25.21 9.80 10.83
CA VAL A 113 -24.52 10.11 9.56
C VAL A 113 -24.51 8.91 8.61
N THR A 114 -24.37 9.19 7.32
CA THR A 114 -24.10 8.18 6.29
C THR A 114 -22.68 8.37 5.74
N ILE A 115 -21.91 7.29 5.67
CA ILE A 115 -20.54 7.28 5.15
C ILE A 115 -20.52 6.60 3.80
N ALA A 116 -19.94 7.25 2.79
CA ALA A 116 -19.59 6.66 1.50
C ALA A 116 -18.15 6.17 1.53
N THR A 117 -17.88 4.88 1.22
CA THR A 117 -16.53 4.31 1.33
C THR A 117 -16.35 2.97 0.61
N GLU A 118 -15.12 2.66 0.17
CA GLU A 118 -14.70 1.29 -0.12
C GLU A 118 -14.20 0.55 1.15
N TYR A 119 -13.86 1.28 2.22
CA TYR A 119 -13.24 0.78 3.46
C TYR A 119 -14.29 0.57 4.57
N CYS A 120 -15.22 -0.38 4.35
CA CYS A 120 -16.37 -0.58 5.25
C CYS A 120 -15.97 -1.04 6.66
N ASN A 121 -14.96 -1.92 6.78
CA ASN A 121 -14.53 -2.43 8.08
C ASN A 121 -13.73 -1.36 8.86
N LEU A 122 -12.85 -0.63 8.19
CA LEU A 122 -12.14 0.51 8.79
C LEU A 122 -13.13 1.58 9.23
N SER A 123 -14.12 1.91 8.40
CA SER A 123 -15.17 2.88 8.72
C SER A 123 -16.01 2.43 9.92
N THR A 124 -16.34 1.14 10.01
CA THR A 124 -17.07 0.58 11.16
C THR A 124 -16.25 0.71 12.45
N LYS A 125 -14.95 0.41 12.40
CA LYS A 125 -14.05 0.57 13.54
C LYS A 125 -13.93 2.04 13.96
N TRP A 126 -13.86 2.95 12.98
CA TRP A 126 -13.76 4.39 13.22
C TRP A 126 -15.03 4.97 13.83
N LEU A 127 -16.23 4.64 13.32
CA LEU A 127 -17.52 5.04 13.94
C LEU A 127 -17.58 4.63 15.41
N LYS A 128 -17.20 3.38 15.69
CA LYS A 128 -17.23 2.81 17.03
C LYS A 128 -16.23 3.51 17.98
N ALA A 129 -15.01 3.76 17.51
CA ALA A 129 -13.97 4.40 18.29
C ALA A 129 -14.33 5.86 18.66
N ASN A 130 -15.07 6.54 17.79
CA ASN A 130 -15.48 7.93 17.99
C ASN A 130 -16.91 8.07 18.58
N SER A 131 -17.58 6.95 18.89
CA SER A 131 -18.97 6.95 19.40
C SER A 131 -19.95 7.68 18.48
N ILE A 132 -19.75 7.61 17.16
CA ILE A 132 -20.58 8.23 16.14
C ILE A 132 -21.65 7.22 15.70
N ASP A 133 -22.94 7.63 15.74
CA ASP A 133 -24.04 6.84 15.13
C ASP A 133 -24.05 7.05 13.63
N GLY A 134 -23.96 5.98 12.86
CA GLY A 134 -23.91 6.09 11.41
C GLY A 134 -24.17 4.80 10.65
N THR A 135 -24.45 4.97 9.38
CA THR A 135 -24.57 3.88 8.40
C THR A 135 -23.46 3.99 7.36
N ILE A 136 -23.08 2.85 6.80
CA ILE A 136 -22.04 2.77 5.78
C ILE A 136 -22.68 2.39 4.45
N PHE A 137 -22.43 3.21 3.46
CA PHE A 137 -22.78 2.98 2.06
C PHE A 137 -21.53 2.57 1.29
N ARG A 138 -21.47 1.33 0.84
CA ARG A 138 -20.33 0.83 0.09
C ARG A 138 -20.30 1.40 -1.33
N THR A 139 -19.18 2.02 -1.69
CA THR A 139 -18.88 2.50 -3.04
C THR A 139 -17.90 1.58 -3.75
N TRP A 140 -17.73 1.80 -5.07
CA TRP A 140 -16.81 1.05 -5.93
C TRP A 140 -16.04 2.01 -6.84
N GLY A 141 -15.31 2.95 -6.25
CA GLY A 141 -14.68 4.08 -6.91
C GLY A 141 -15.58 5.32 -6.96
N THR A 142 -14.98 6.45 -7.35
CA THR A 142 -15.66 7.76 -7.43
C THR A 142 -16.41 8.16 -6.16
N SER A 143 -15.89 7.78 -5.01
CA SER A 143 -16.56 7.91 -3.71
C SER A 143 -16.81 9.37 -3.33
N GLU A 144 -15.96 10.31 -3.77
CA GLU A 144 -16.10 11.75 -3.54
C GLU A 144 -17.40 12.32 -4.13
N GLY A 145 -17.91 11.74 -5.22
CA GLY A 145 -19.15 12.18 -5.86
C GLY A 145 -20.42 11.93 -5.06
N PHE A 146 -20.37 11.13 -3.99
CA PHE A 146 -21.51 10.85 -3.12
C PHE A 146 -21.65 11.86 -1.96
N VAL A 147 -20.61 12.66 -1.69
CA VAL A 147 -20.55 13.60 -0.56
C VAL A 147 -20.55 15.02 -1.07
N GLN A 148 -21.63 15.73 -0.77
CA GLN A 148 -21.84 17.12 -1.20
C GLN A 148 -22.47 17.92 -0.05
N ASP A 149 -22.30 19.25 -0.09
CA ASP A 149 -23.02 20.16 0.78
C ASP A 149 -24.40 20.48 0.18
N SER A 150 -25.31 19.54 0.26
CA SER A 150 -26.69 19.70 -0.20
C SER A 150 -27.62 18.73 0.54
N ASP A 151 -28.89 19.10 0.62
CA ASP A 151 -29.92 18.25 1.23
C ASP A 151 -30.13 16.92 0.45
N ASP A 152 -29.74 16.89 -0.83
CA ASP A 152 -29.83 15.71 -1.70
C ASP A 152 -28.56 14.84 -1.65
N ALA A 153 -27.58 15.14 -0.78
CA ALA A 153 -26.36 14.35 -0.65
C ALA A 153 -26.66 12.91 -0.23
N LEU A 154 -26.06 11.95 -0.94
CA LEU A 154 -26.24 10.53 -0.66
C LEU A 154 -25.47 10.08 0.59
N ALA A 155 -24.41 10.80 0.95
CA ALA A 155 -23.65 10.61 2.17
C ALA A 155 -23.12 11.96 2.69
N GLN A 156 -22.88 12.03 3.99
CA GLN A 156 -22.36 13.22 4.65
C GLN A 156 -20.84 13.16 4.87
N ILE A 157 -20.31 11.95 4.98
CA ILE A 157 -18.88 11.69 5.24
C ILE A 157 -18.33 10.77 4.16
N LEU A 158 -17.17 11.12 3.64
CA LEU A 158 -16.34 10.26 2.81
C LEU A 158 -15.28 9.61 3.69
N ILE A 159 -15.07 8.30 3.56
CA ILE A 159 -13.83 7.65 4.02
C ILE A 159 -13.16 7.01 2.81
N ASP A 160 -11.98 7.52 2.44
CA ASP A 160 -11.25 7.06 1.27
C ASP A 160 -9.73 7.25 1.46
N ASN A 161 -8.95 6.66 0.55
CA ASN A 161 -7.52 6.87 0.53
C ASN A 161 -7.15 8.16 -0.19
N THR A 162 -6.14 8.84 0.31
CA THR A 162 -5.56 10.01 -0.35
C THR A 162 -4.05 10.06 -0.17
N SER A 163 -3.33 10.50 -1.19
CA SER A 163 -1.90 10.79 -1.11
C SER A 163 -1.69 12.27 -0.75
N THR A 164 -2.05 13.18 -1.66
CA THR A 164 -1.84 14.62 -1.51
C THR A 164 -3.07 15.39 -1.05
N GLY A 165 -4.25 14.79 -1.08
CA GLY A 165 -5.52 15.47 -0.82
C GLY A 165 -6.10 16.23 -2.02
N SER A 166 -5.43 16.25 -3.18
CA SER A 166 -5.86 17.07 -4.32
C SER A 166 -7.23 16.69 -4.87
N SER A 167 -7.59 15.40 -4.91
CA SER A 167 -8.92 14.95 -5.31
C SER A 167 -10.01 15.45 -4.36
N LEU A 168 -9.74 15.37 -3.05
CA LEU A 168 -10.64 15.89 -2.02
C LEU A 168 -10.87 17.41 -2.19
N HIS A 169 -9.77 18.15 -2.33
CA HIS A 169 -9.84 19.60 -2.52
C HIS A 169 -10.60 19.97 -3.80
N ALA A 170 -10.37 19.25 -4.91
CA ALA A 170 -11.09 19.47 -6.17
C ALA A 170 -12.62 19.26 -6.03
N ASN A 171 -13.03 18.37 -5.10
CA ASN A 171 -14.43 18.10 -4.78
C ASN A 171 -14.94 18.91 -3.56
N LYS A 172 -14.22 19.97 -3.13
CA LYS A 172 -14.55 20.83 -2.00
C LYS A 172 -14.77 20.05 -0.70
N LEU A 173 -13.91 19.06 -0.45
CA LEU A 173 -13.92 18.23 0.75
C LEU A 173 -12.69 18.57 1.60
N LYS A 174 -12.90 18.74 2.92
CA LYS A 174 -11.83 18.88 3.91
C LYS A 174 -11.67 17.60 4.73
N ILE A 175 -10.43 17.26 5.03
CA ILE A 175 -10.09 16.15 5.92
C ILE A 175 -10.40 16.56 7.35
N VAL A 176 -11.16 15.73 8.07
CA VAL A 176 -11.51 15.92 9.48
C VAL A 176 -10.80 14.94 10.40
N ASP A 177 -10.38 13.77 9.88
CA ASP A 177 -9.63 12.79 10.64
C ASP A 177 -8.78 11.90 9.70
N THR A 178 -7.74 11.26 10.25
CA THR A 178 -6.91 10.27 9.57
C THR A 178 -6.98 8.93 10.31
N LEU A 179 -7.61 7.94 9.68
CA LEU A 179 -7.83 6.63 10.29
C LEU A 179 -6.55 5.81 10.37
N MET A 180 -5.75 5.84 9.31
CA MET A 180 -4.46 5.15 9.24
C MET A 180 -3.59 5.63 8.08
N GLU A 181 -2.29 5.34 8.19
CA GLU A 181 -1.33 5.47 7.09
C GLU A 181 -1.04 4.09 6.49
N SER A 182 -0.86 4.07 5.17
CA SER A 182 -0.59 2.86 4.40
C SER A 182 0.51 3.10 3.38
N SER A 183 1.25 2.03 3.10
CA SER A 183 2.24 1.93 2.03
C SER A 183 2.16 0.54 1.42
N THR A 184 2.74 0.36 0.24
CA THR A 184 2.85 -0.96 -0.40
C THR A 184 3.82 -1.84 0.37
N ARG A 185 3.37 -3.04 0.72
CA ARG A 185 4.12 -4.05 1.46
C ARG A 185 4.06 -5.41 0.77
N MET A 186 5.07 -6.23 1.02
CA MET A 186 5.10 -7.64 0.66
C MET A 186 4.59 -8.47 1.84
N TYR A 187 3.59 -9.28 1.60
CA TYR A 187 3.00 -10.22 2.57
C TYR A 187 3.16 -11.65 2.10
N ALA A 188 3.26 -12.58 3.04
CA ALA A 188 3.27 -14.02 2.76
C ALA A 188 2.19 -14.75 3.55
N SER A 189 1.75 -15.90 3.05
CA SER A 189 0.89 -16.79 3.81
C SER A 189 1.66 -17.48 4.93
N LYS A 190 0.98 -17.79 6.04
CA LYS A 190 1.58 -18.54 7.14
C LYS A 190 2.05 -19.93 6.70
N GLU A 191 1.32 -20.57 5.77
CA GLU A 191 1.68 -21.87 5.20
C GLU A 191 2.98 -21.78 4.38
N ALA A 192 3.12 -20.77 3.52
CA ALA A 192 4.34 -20.54 2.77
C ALA A 192 5.56 -20.30 3.67
N MET A 193 5.35 -19.54 4.76
CA MET A 193 6.41 -19.28 5.76
C MET A 193 6.76 -20.51 6.58
N ALA A 194 5.83 -21.45 6.79
CA ALA A 194 6.10 -22.72 7.45
C ALA A 194 6.79 -23.75 6.55
N ASN A 195 6.71 -23.59 5.23
CA ASN A 195 7.39 -24.46 4.26
C ASN A 195 8.85 -24.01 4.07
N PRO A 196 9.86 -24.84 4.40
CA PRO A 196 11.26 -24.42 4.37
C PRO A 196 11.76 -23.94 3.01
N GLU A 197 11.34 -24.58 1.91
CA GLU A 197 11.76 -24.21 0.55
C GLU A 197 11.13 -22.87 0.13
N LYS A 198 9.82 -22.68 0.39
CA LYS A 198 9.13 -21.42 0.08
C LYS A 198 9.64 -20.29 0.95
N ASN A 199 9.83 -20.52 2.25
CA ASN A 199 10.38 -19.54 3.18
C ASN A 199 11.76 -19.05 2.72
N LYS A 200 12.66 -19.97 2.36
CA LYS A 200 13.99 -19.61 1.84
C LYS A 200 13.87 -18.64 0.65
N LYS A 201 13.03 -18.94 -0.33
CA LYS A 201 12.81 -18.08 -1.51
C LYS A 201 12.20 -16.72 -1.14
N ILE A 202 11.26 -16.71 -0.20
CA ILE A 202 10.64 -15.45 0.29
C ILE A 202 11.69 -14.57 0.94
N MET A 203 12.58 -15.15 1.76
CA MET A 203 13.64 -14.41 2.42
C MET A 203 14.74 -13.95 1.44
N GLU A 204 15.03 -14.71 0.38
CA GLU A 204 15.90 -14.27 -0.72
C GLU A 204 15.30 -13.05 -1.44
N LEU A 205 14.01 -13.05 -1.79
CA LEU A 205 13.32 -11.91 -2.37
C LEU A 205 13.34 -10.70 -1.44
N LYS A 206 13.08 -10.89 -0.13
CA LYS A 206 13.19 -9.83 0.88
C LYS A 206 14.57 -9.18 0.86
N MET A 207 15.63 -9.99 0.85
CA MET A 207 17.02 -9.49 0.84
C MET A 207 17.32 -8.67 -0.41
N LEU A 208 16.89 -9.13 -1.59
CA LEU A 208 17.06 -8.43 -2.85
C LEU A 208 16.32 -7.09 -2.84
N PHE A 209 15.05 -7.08 -2.42
CA PHE A 209 14.28 -5.84 -2.32
C PHE A 209 14.89 -4.87 -1.32
N GLN A 210 15.33 -5.34 -0.15
CA GLN A 210 15.99 -4.50 0.84
C GLN A 210 17.28 -3.87 0.28
N ALA A 211 18.04 -4.61 -0.52
CA ALA A 211 19.25 -4.08 -1.17
C ALA A 211 18.92 -2.95 -2.14
N VAL A 212 17.87 -3.10 -2.98
CA VAL A 212 17.41 -2.04 -3.89
C VAL A 212 16.90 -0.82 -3.12
N LEU A 213 16.08 -1.02 -2.09
CA LEU A 213 15.57 0.08 -1.26
C LEU A 213 16.72 0.85 -0.59
N ASN A 214 17.71 0.15 -0.06
CA ASN A 214 18.89 0.76 0.53
C ASN A 214 19.71 1.55 -0.49
N ALA A 215 19.84 1.03 -1.72
CA ALA A 215 20.55 1.70 -2.80
C ALA A 215 19.85 2.99 -3.25
N ARG A 216 18.51 2.99 -3.34
CA ARG A 216 17.72 4.17 -3.73
C ARG A 216 17.83 5.34 -2.72
N ASN A 217 18.16 5.06 -1.48
CA ASN A 217 18.37 6.06 -0.43
C ASN A 217 19.83 6.53 -0.34
N ARG A 218 20.69 6.15 -1.30
CA ARG A 218 22.10 6.53 -1.34
C ARG A 218 22.40 7.27 -2.63
N VAL A 219 23.33 8.22 -2.54
CA VAL A 219 23.92 8.90 -3.70
C VAL A 219 25.40 8.62 -3.72
N MET A 220 25.95 8.41 -4.91
CA MET A 220 27.40 8.39 -5.10
C MET A 220 27.88 9.83 -5.29
N LEU A 221 28.85 10.25 -4.48
CA LEU A 221 29.49 11.55 -4.61
C LEU A 221 30.91 11.34 -5.13
N GLU A 222 31.19 11.88 -6.31
CA GLU A 222 32.55 11.95 -6.88
C GLU A 222 33.00 13.41 -6.86
N MET A 223 34.24 13.64 -6.43
CA MET A 223 34.83 14.98 -6.44
C MET A 223 36.36 14.94 -6.67
N ASN A 224 36.85 15.95 -7.34
CA ASN A 224 38.30 16.20 -7.46
C ASN A 224 38.73 17.07 -6.29
N VAL A 225 39.72 16.60 -5.52
CA VAL A 225 40.25 17.31 -4.36
C VAL A 225 41.75 17.49 -4.52
N ALA A 226 42.25 18.67 -4.19
CA ALA A 226 43.68 18.89 -4.12
C ALA A 226 44.30 17.96 -3.07
N LYS A 227 45.48 17.39 -3.40
CA LYS A 227 46.09 16.31 -2.61
C LYS A 227 46.38 16.72 -1.15
N ASP A 228 46.69 17.98 -0.93
CA ASP A 228 46.93 18.58 0.39
C ASP A 228 45.66 18.75 1.24
N LYS A 229 44.47 18.69 0.65
CA LYS A 229 43.17 18.82 1.32
C LYS A 229 42.43 17.49 1.49
N PHE A 230 43.01 16.39 0.98
CA PHE A 230 42.35 15.08 0.95
C PHE A 230 41.99 14.55 2.37
N ASP A 231 42.98 14.58 3.29
CA ASP A 231 42.81 14.08 4.63
C ASP A 231 41.76 14.88 5.44
N ALA A 232 41.75 16.20 5.26
CA ALA A 232 40.77 17.07 5.90
C ALA A 232 39.34 16.77 5.39
N LEU A 233 39.18 16.50 4.10
CA LEU A 233 37.89 16.13 3.50
C LEU A 233 37.41 14.76 4.00
N VAL A 234 38.29 13.76 3.96
CA VAL A 234 37.92 12.38 4.39
C VAL A 234 37.50 12.34 5.85
N ASN A 235 38.15 13.15 6.71
CA ASN A 235 37.79 13.26 8.12
C ASN A 235 36.46 13.99 8.37
N GLY A 236 36.03 14.84 7.45
CA GLY A 236 34.77 15.60 7.52
C GLY A 236 33.57 14.91 6.89
N LEU A 237 33.78 13.90 6.04
CA LEU A 237 32.70 13.12 5.43
C LEU A 237 32.27 11.99 6.35
N PRO A 238 30.94 11.69 6.41
CA PRO A 238 30.46 10.49 7.09
C PRO A 238 31.03 9.26 6.36
N SER A 239 32.20 8.79 6.78
CA SER A 239 32.86 7.65 6.17
C SER A 239 32.05 6.38 6.43
N MET A 240 31.75 5.63 5.35
CA MET A 240 31.49 4.20 5.52
C MET A 240 32.82 3.59 6.00
N ARG A 241 32.96 3.38 7.30
CA ARG A 241 34.01 2.52 7.82
C ARG A 241 33.61 1.10 7.47
N SER A 242 34.39 0.49 6.60
CA SER A 242 34.34 -0.94 6.30
C SER A 242 34.53 -1.81 7.56
#